data_887eb20db966cc453ce2533ab6aba880
#
_entry.id   887eb20db966cc453ce2533ab6aba880
#
_cell.length_a   1.000
_cell.length_b   1.000
_cell.length_c   1.000
_cell.angle_alpha   90.00
_cell.angle_beta   90.00
_cell.angle_gamma   90.00
#
_symmetry.space_group_name_H-M   'P 1'
#
loop_
_entity.id
_entity.type
_entity.pdbx_description
1 polymer ?
#
loop_
_entity_poly.entity_id
_entity_poly.type
_entity_poly.pdbx_seq_one_letter_code
_entity_poly.pdbx_strand_id
1 'polypeptide(L)'
;MDSGFVSRYEKLKKSINEAKSRIKDEMSDVEKALVLHDYVVKKTSYSQSVEGYAYASGALANEYSNCSGYTLALMLLLHEEGIECYYISGNNGTHGWVYAILDGEGYFIDATWDDTSTRVNGQPDHYFFVRNDNEFKNDSWRKHYQWKSYEVNATSTSTKYTNWFVHDVVSDMYYVDGFWYYWDRNTNTINRARIDGSEMEQLVQGGSSKLKLSGESAGTITYTLDGIEKNYTIK
;
A
#
# COMPACT_ATOMS: atom_id res chain seq x y z
N MET A 1 -21.40 -18.58 -21.99
CA MET A 1 -20.53 -17.59 -21.35
C MET A 1 -19.13 -17.82 -21.86
N ASP A 2 -18.43 -16.77 -22.26
CA ASP A 2 -17.05 -16.89 -22.74
C ASP A 2 -16.14 -17.46 -21.62
N SER A 3 -15.40 -18.52 -21.92
CA SER A 3 -14.53 -19.19 -20.96
C SER A 3 -13.43 -18.27 -20.40
N GLY A 4 -12.97 -17.31 -21.20
CA GLY A 4 -12.01 -16.29 -20.79
C GLY A 4 -12.57 -15.30 -19.76
N PHE A 5 -13.85 -14.92 -19.90
CA PHE A 5 -14.53 -14.07 -18.94
C PHE A 5 -14.69 -14.77 -17.59
N VAL A 6 -15.15 -16.03 -17.57
CA VAL A 6 -15.32 -16.82 -16.35
C VAL A 6 -14.00 -16.98 -15.62
N SER A 7 -12.92 -17.33 -16.32
CA SER A 7 -11.58 -17.47 -15.73
C SER A 7 -11.09 -16.16 -15.10
N ARG A 8 -11.28 -15.02 -15.77
CA ARG A 8 -10.86 -13.69 -15.26
C ARG A 8 -11.66 -13.29 -14.02
N TYR A 9 -12.96 -13.57 -14.03
CA TYR A 9 -13.85 -13.31 -12.88
C TYR A 9 -13.43 -14.13 -11.66
N GLU A 10 -13.14 -15.43 -11.82
CA GLU A 10 -12.69 -16.27 -10.70
C GLU A 10 -11.33 -15.83 -10.15
N LYS A 11 -10.40 -15.40 -10.99
CA LYS A 11 -9.12 -14.83 -10.54
C LYS A 11 -9.31 -13.54 -9.74
N LEU A 12 -10.19 -12.63 -10.23
CA LEU A 12 -10.51 -11.39 -9.54
C LEU A 12 -11.10 -11.67 -8.15
N LYS A 13 -12.09 -12.55 -8.09
CA LYS A 13 -12.73 -12.98 -6.83
C LYS A 13 -11.73 -13.60 -5.85
N LYS A 14 -10.82 -14.43 -6.35
CA LYS A 14 -9.74 -15.02 -5.55
C LYS A 14 -8.85 -13.93 -4.96
N SER A 15 -8.41 -12.94 -5.76
CA SER A 15 -7.56 -11.83 -5.31
C SER A 15 -8.26 -10.95 -4.25
N ILE A 16 -9.55 -10.68 -4.42
CA ILE A 16 -10.34 -9.96 -3.41
C ILE A 16 -10.34 -10.74 -2.09
N ASN A 17 -10.64 -12.04 -2.12
CA ASN A 17 -10.65 -12.87 -0.91
C ASN A 17 -9.26 -12.97 -0.25
N GLU A 18 -8.19 -13.06 -1.03
CA GLU A 18 -6.81 -13.06 -0.53
C GLU A 18 -6.46 -11.73 0.16
N ALA A 19 -6.86 -10.58 -0.41
CA ALA A 19 -6.66 -9.28 0.19
C ALA A 19 -7.42 -9.17 1.53
N LYS A 20 -8.71 -9.50 1.51
CA LYS A 20 -9.59 -9.46 2.70
C LYS A 20 -9.11 -10.39 3.83
N SER A 21 -8.54 -11.55 3.50
CA SER A 21 -8.04 -12.50 4.52
C SER A 21 -6.87 -11.97 5.34
N ARG A 22 -6.24 -10.88 4.92
CA ARG A 22 -5.16 -10.20 5.65
C ARG A 22 -5.65 -9.15 6.65
N ILE A 23 -6.91 -8.74 6.51
CA ILE A 23 -7.56 -7.77 7.41
C ILE A 23 -7.87 -8.45 8.75
N LYS A 24 -7.73 -7.72 9.83
CA LYS A 24 -8.14 -8.12 11.18
C LYS A 24 -9.25 -7.19 11.65
N ASP A 25 -10.18 -7.72 12.44
CA ASP A 25 -11.37 -7.01 12.89
C ASP A 25 -11.04 -5.75 13.72
N GLU A 26 -9.91 -5.79 14.44
CA GLU A 26 -9.44 -4.70 15.30
C GLU A 26 -8.72 -3.58 14.54
N MET A 27 -8.45 -3.73 13.23
CA MET A 27 -7.75 -2.71 12.45
C MET A 27 -8.63 -1.48 12.20
N SER A 28 -8.04 -0.29 12.38
CA SER A 28 -8.60 1.00 11.95
C SER A 28 -8.69 1.09 10.42
N ASP A 29 -9.40 2.08 9.89
CA ASP A 29 -9.52 2.26 8.44
C ASP A 29 -8.17 2.51 7.77
N VAL A 30 -7.27 3.25 8.43
CA VAL A 30 -5.92 3.49 7.90
C VAL A 30 -5.08 2.21 7.86
N GLU A 31 -5.22 1.34 8.85
CA GLU A 31 -4.51 0.04 8.88
C GLU A 31 -5.05 -0.92 7.81
N LYS A 32 -6.36 -0.99 7.63
CA LYS A 32 -6.98 -1.74 6.53
C LYS A 32 -6.51 -1.20 5.17
N ALA A 33 -6.51 0.13 5.01
CA ALA A 33 -6.04 0.75 3.78
C ALA A 33 -4.56 0.43 3.49
N LEU A 34 -3.69 0.37 4.52
CA LEU A 34 -2.29 -0.02 4.38
C LEU A 34 -2.14 -1.46 3.86
N VAL A 35 -2.86 -2.40 4.47
CA VAL A 35 -2.85 -3.81 4.03
C VAL A 35 -3.30 -3.96 2.57
N LEU A 36 -4.36 -3.24 2.19
CA LEU A 36 -4.95 -3.31 0.85
C LEU A 36 -4.07 -2.60 -0.19
N HIS A 37 -3.45 -1.48 0.18
CA HIS A 37 -2.45 -0.77 -0.63
C HIS A 37 -1.27 -1.70 -0.96
N ASP A 38 -0.66 -2.30 0.06
CA ASP A 38 0.47 -3.21 -0.11
C ASP A 38 0.11 -4.43 -0.95
N TYR A 39 -1.12 -4.94 -0.78
CA TYR A 39 -1.61 -6.04 -1.61
C TYR A 39 -1.66 -5.64 -3.09
N VAL A 40 -2.21 -4.46 -3.42
CA VAL A 40 -2.28 -3.97 -4.81
C VAL A 40 -0.89 -3.74 -5.39
N VAL A 41 -0.01 -3.04 -4.65
CA VAL A 41 1.35 -2.72 -5.08
C VAL A 41 2.17 -3.98 -5.34
N LYS A 42 2.06 -4.98 -4.48
CA LYS A 42 2.79 -6.26 -4.64
C LYS A 42 2.21 -7.17 -5.71
N LYS A 43 0.90 -7.12 -5.90
CA LYS A 43 0.18 -7.97 -6.85
C LYS A 43 0.35 -7.53 -8.29
N THR A 44 0.56 -6.23 -8.52
CA THR A 44 0.46 -5.59 -9.82
C THR A 44 1.81 -5.10 -10.32
N SER A 45 2.09 -5.31 -11.60
CA SER A 45 3.22 -4.68 -12.29
C SER A 45 2.72 -3.63 -13.27
N TYR A 46 3.41 -2.48 -13.34
CA TYR A 46 2.98 -1.40 -14.24
C TYR A 46 3.15 -1.77 -15.71
N SER A 47 2.06 -1.72 -16.48
CA SER A 47 2.06 -1.96 -17.93
C SER A 47 0.88 -1.28 -18.59
N GLN A 48 1.07 -0.82 -19.83
CA GLN A 48 0.00 -0.29 -20.72
C GLN A 48 -0.22 -1.16 -21.94
N SER A 49 0.46 -2.30 -22.04
CA SER A 49 0.47 -3.15 -23.23
C SER A 49 -0.36 -4.42 -23.11
N VAL A 50 -1.04 -4.63 -21.97
CA VAL A 50 -1.85 -5.84 -21.71
C VAL A 50 -3.33 -5.51 -21.80
N GLU A 51 -4.11 -6.40 -22.39
CA GLU A 51 -5.58 -6.22 -22.47
C GLU A 51 -6.18 -6.03 -21.07
N GLY A 52 -7.02 -5.00 -20.91
CA GLY A 52 -7.69 -4.71 -19.65
C GLY A 52 -6.82 -3.99 -18.61
N TYR A 53 -5.67 -3.49 -19.00
CA TYR A 53 -4.72 -2.81 -18.12
C TYR A 53 -5.29 -1.60 -17.34
N ALA A 54 -6.36 -0.97 -17.82
CA ALA A 54 -6.97 0.19 -17.19
C ALA A 54 -8.10 -0.15 -16.19
N TYR A 55 -8.30 -1.43 -15.88
CA TYR A 55 -9.37 -1.90 -15.02
C TYR A 55 -8.82 -2.60 -13.76
N ALA A 56 -9.61 -2.64 -12.69
CA ALA A 56 -9.27 -3.39 -11.47
C ALA A 56 -8.93 -4.87 -11.75
N SER A 57 -9.60 -5.49 -12.73
CA SER A 57 -9.29 -6.86 -13.15
C SER A 57 -7.93 -7.01 -13.84
N GLY A 58 -7.42 -5.95 -14.47
CA GLY A 58 -6.05 -5.92 -14.99
C GLY A 58 -5.05 -6.07 -13.83
N ALA A 59 -5.19 -5.23 -12.82
CA ALA A 59 -4.35 -5.26 -11.64
C ALA A 59 -4.50 -6.57 -10.83
N LEU A 60 -5.71 -6.95 -10.47
CA LEU A 60 -5.97 -8.02 -9.50
C LEU A 60 -6.04 -9.43 -10.13
N ALA A 61 -6.43 -9.56 -11.40
CA ALA A 61 -6.59 -10.87 -12.05
C ALA A 61 -5.49 -11.19 -13.06
N ASN A 62 -4.97 -10.17 -13.75
CA ASN A 62 -3.91 -10.33 -14.75
C ASN A 62 -2.52 -9.89 -14.22
N GLU A 63 -2.48 -9.21 -13.06
CA GLU A 63 -1.27 -8.74 -12.38
C GLU A 63 -0.49 -7.66 -13.16
N TYR A 64 -1.15 -6.99 -14.13
CA TYR A 64 -0.59 -5.89 -14.92
C TYR A 64 -1.59 -4.77 -15.08
N SER A 65 -1.16 -3.53 -14.83
CA SER A 65 -2.04 -2.38 -14.97
C SER A 65 -1.29 -1.06 -15.18
N ASN A 66 -2.04 -0.02 -15.60
CA ASN A 66 -1.60 1.37 -15.52
C ASN A 66 -2.16 2.03 -14.25
N CYS A 67 -1.95 3.34 -14.10
CA CYS A 67 -2.42 4.10 -12.95
C CYS A 67 -3.94 3.95 -12.70
N SER A 68 -4.76 3.93 -13.75
CA SER A 68 -6.21 3.76 -13.60
C SER A 68 -6.57 2.40 -12.99
N GLY A 69 -5.92 1.33 -13.42
CA GLY A 69 -6.21 0.01 -12.86
C GLY A 69 -5.68 -0.18 -11.44
N TYR A 70 -4.52 0.39 -11.08
CA TYR A 70 -4.07 0.46 -9.67
C TYR A 70 -5.09 1.18 -8.80
N THR A 71 -5.53 2.37 -9.26
CA THR A 71 -6.55 3.16 -8.55
C THR A 71 -7.85 2.39 -8.36
N LEU A 72 -8.39 1.81 -9.45
CA LEU A 72 -9.65 1.06 -9.40
C LEU A 72 -9.53 -0.24 -8.59
N ALA A 73 -8.36 -0.88 -8.58
CA ALA A 73 -8.10 -2.06 -7.76
C ALA A 73 -8.12 -1.72 -6.27
N LEU A 74 -7.42 -0.65 -5.89
CA LEU A 74 -7.42 -0.19 -4.49
C LEU A 74 -8.81 0.26 -4.06
N MET A 75 -9.52 1.05 -4.88
CA MET A 75 -10.91 1.46 -4.60
C MET A 75 -11.84 0.27 -4.40
N LEU A 76 -11.76 -0.74 -5.27
CA LEU A 76 -12.57 -1.96 -5.14
C LEU A 76 -12.33 -2.64 -3.78
N LEU A 77 -11.08 -2.80 -3.37
CA LEU A 77 -10.73 -3.43 -2.11
C LEU A 77 -11.14 -2.59 -0.90
N LEU A 78 -10.99 -1.27 -0.96
CA LEU A 78 -11.45 -0.35 0.10
C LEU A 78 -12.98 -0.42 0.26
N HIS A 79 -13.74 -0.41 -0.84
CA HIS A 79 -15.19 -0.56 -0.80
C HIS A 79 -15.64 -1.91 -0.23
N GLU A 80 -14.91 -3.00 -0.50
CA GLU A 80 -15.17 -4.31 0.08
C GLU A 80 -15.00 -4.35 1.61
N GLU A 81 -14.24 -3.41 2.18
CA GLU A 81 -14.07 -3.19 3.63
C GLU A 81 -14.94 -2.05 4.18
N GLY A 82 -15.85 -1.50 3.35
CA GLY A 82 -16.76 -0.42 3.75
C GLY A 82 -16.09 0.96 3.86
N ILE A 83 -14.89 1.12 3.33
CA ILE A 83 -14.15 2.39 3.35
C ILE A 83 -14.59 3.24 2.16
N GLU A 84 -15.10 4.44 2.45
CA GLU A 84 -15.51 5.42 1.44
C GLU A 84 -14.30 5.95 0.68
N CYS A 85 -14.32 5.84 -0.64
CA CYS A 85 -13.22 6.32 -1.47
C CYS A 85 -13.68 6.70 -2.88
N TYR A 86 -12.87 7.53 -3.56
CA TYR A 86 -13.21 8.17 -4.83
C TYR A 86 -12.03 8.19 -5.78
N TYR A 87 -12.32 8.10 -7.07
CA TYR A 87 -11.33 8.25 -8.13
C TYR A 87 -10.94 9.72 -8.30
N ILE A 88 -9.64 9.99 -8.30
CA ILE A 88 -9.08 11.30 -8.62
C ILE A 88 -8.40 11.22 -9.98
N SER A 89 -8.79 12.11 -10.87
CA SER A 89 -8.08 12.37 -12.13
C SER A 89 -7.28 13.65 -12.00
N GLY A 90 -5.98 13.57 -12.19
CA GLY A 90 -5.09 14.71 -12.09
C GLY A 90 -3.97 14.72 -13.11
N ASN A 91 -3.01 15.62 -12.92
CA ASN A 91 -1.90 15.83 -13.82
C ASN A 91 -2.36 16.05 -15.27
N ASN A 92 -3.35 16.94 -15.44
CA ASN A 92 -4.04 17.18 -16.73
C ASN A 92 -4.75 15.95 -17.30
N GLY A 93 -5.23 15.04 -16.45
CA GLY A 93 -5.93 13.83 -16.88
C GLY A 93 -5.00 12.69 -17.31
N THR A 94 -3.71 12.81 -17.07
CA THR A 94 -2.72 11.77 -17.45
C THR A 94 -2.42 10.78 -16.32
N HIS A 95 -2.91 11.05 -15.10
CA HIS A 95 -2.68 10.21 -13.93
C HIS A 95 -3.94 10.08 -13.05
N GLY A 96 -4.05 8.97 -12.34
CA GLY A 96 -5.15 8.70 -11.43
C GLY A 96 -4.67 8.11 -10.12
N TRP A 97 -5.36 8.46 -9.03
CA TRP A 97 -5.11 7.96 -7.68
C TRP A 97 -6.39 7.96 -6.83
N VAL A 98 -6.31 7.52 -5.60
CA VAL A 98 -7.44 7.41 -4.69
C VAL A 98 -7.51 8.62 -3.75
N TYR A 99 -8.72 9.10 -3.49
CA TYR A 99 -9.07 9.88 -2.31
C TYR A 99 -9.93 9.00 -1.40
N ALA A 100 -9.49 8.73 -0.19
CA ALA A 100 -10.17 7.85 0.76
C ALA A 100 -10.51 8.61 2.05
N ILE A 101 -11.66 8.26 2.66
CA ILE A 101 -12.05 8.74 3.99
C ILE A 101 -11.58 7.68 4.98
N LEU A 102 -10.55 8.00 5.74
CA LEU A 102 -9.94 7.10 6.72
C LEU A 102 -10.10 7.67 8.12
N ASP A 103 -10.72 6.91 9.02
CA ASP A 103 -11.00 7.34 10.39
C ASP A 103 -11.71 8.72 10.45
N GLY A 104 -12.58 9.00 9.47
CA GLY A 104 -13.37 10.23 9.36
C GLY A 104 -12.70 11.42 8.68
N GLU A 105 -11.47 11.29 8.21
CA GLU A 105 -10.73 12.34 7.51
C GLU A 105 -10.32 11.90 6.09
N GLY A 106 -10.27 12.86 5.15
CA GLY A 106 -9.92 12.57 3.76
C GLY A 106 -8.42 12.62 3.50
N TYR A 107 -7.90 11.64 2.74
CA TYR A 107 -6.49 11.53 2.36
C TYR A 107 -6.32 11.05 0.93
N PHE A 108 -5.18 11.35 0.34
CA PHE A 108 -4.77 10.84 -0.97
C PHE A 108 -3.84 9.64 -0.85
N ILE A 109 -4.01 8.67 -1.76
CA ILE A 109 -3.18 7.46 -1.85
C ILE A 109 -2.84 7.20 -3.32
N ASP A 110 -1.57 7.14 -3.67
CA ASP A 110 -1.12 6.80 -5.01
C ASP A 110 -0.31 5.50 -5.04
N ALA A 111 -1.01 4.38 -5.09
CA ALA A 111 -0.42 3.05 -5.17
C ALA A 111 0.42 2.82 -6.44
N THR A 112 0.20 3.60 -7.51
CA THR A 112 1.00 3.48 -8.74
C THR A 112 2.42 4.00 -8.52
N TRP A 113 2.55 5.12 -7.84
CA TRP A 113 3.86 5.71 -7.59
C TRP A 113 4.57 5.07 -6.39
N ASP A 114 3.85 4.32 -5.58
CA ASP A 114 4.39 3.47 -4.52
C ASP A 114 4.80 2.07 -5.02
N ASP A 115 4.48 1.72 -6.28
CA ASP A 115 5.05 0.51 -6.92
C ASP A 115 6.54 0.71 -7.22
N THR A 116 7.37 0.03 -6.44
CA THR A 116 8.83 0.08 -6.54
C THR A 116 9.41 -1.15 -7.24
N SER A 117 8.63 -1.87 -8.02
CA SER A 117 9.07 -3.10 -8.71
C SER A 117 10.39 -2.91 -9.45
N THR A 118 10.66 -1.68 -9.88
CA THR A 118 11.93 -1.28 -10.51
C THR A 118 12.97 -0.69 -9.55
N ARG A 119 12.60 -0.33 -8.31
CA ARG A 119 13.47 0.39 -7.37
C ARG A 119 13.99 -0.45 -6.21
N VAL A 120 13.17 -1.29 -5.60
CA VAL A 120 13.52 -2.06 -4.39
C VAL A 120 13.01 -3.52 -4.44
N ASN A 121 13.24 -4.20 -5.57
CA ASN A 121 12.97 -5.65 -5.69
C ASN A 121 11.55 -6.09 -5.32
N GLY A 122 10.52 -5.33 -5.74
CA GLY A 122 9.13 -5.69 -5.54
C GLY A 122 8.62 -5.50 -4.10
N GLN A 123 9.32 -4.70 -3.30
CA GLN A 123 8.81 -4.26 -2.00
C GLN A 123 7.92 -3.03 -2.18
N PRO A 124 6.82 -2.88 -1.41
CA PRO A 124 6.00 -1.68 -1.44
C PRO A 124 6.77 -0.48 -0.90
N ASP A 125 6.56 0.69 -1.50
CA ASP A 125 6.88 1.99 -0.94
C ASP A 125 5.59 2.57 -0.34
N HIS A 126 5.70 3.45 0.62
CA HIS A 126 4.56 4.10 1.25
C HIS A 126 4.68 5.62 1.17
N TYR A 127 5.53 6.11 0.29
CA TYR A 127 5.84 7.54 0.17
C TYR A 127 4.61 8.37 -0.21
N PHE A 128 3.72 7.84 -1.04
CA PHE A 128 2.46 8.47 -1.45
C PHE A 128 1.23 7.85 -0.78
N PHE A 129 1.41 7.13 0.31
CA PHE A 129 0.32 6.56 1.09
C PHE A 129 -0.16 7.55 2.15
N VAL A 130 -1.48 7.85 2.18
CA VAL A 130 -2.15 8.72 3.18
C VAL A 130 -1.52 10.11 3.29
N ARG A 131 -1.56 10.86 2.20
CA ARG A 131 -1.02 12.23 2.10
C ARG A 131 -2.13 13.27 2.08
N ASN A 132 -1.81 14.48 2.55
CA ASN A 132 -2.68 15.65 2.44
C ASN A 132 -2.40 16.46 1.16
N ASP A 133 -3.22 17.48 0.92
CA ASP A 133 -3.12 18.40 -0.23
C ASP A 133 -1.74 19.02 -0.38
N ASN A 134 -1.19 19.51 0.72
CA ASN A 134 0.08 20.23 0.69
C ASN A 134 1.24 19.30 0.33
N GLU A 135 1.23 18.09 0.86
CA GLU A 135 2.26 17.09 0.56
C GLU A 135 2.21 16.66 -0.90
N PHE A 136 1.02 16.41 -1.44
CA PHE A 136 0.84 16.04 -2.86
C PHE A 136 1.22 17.17 -3.82
N LYS A 137 0.84 18.43 -3.52
CA LYS A 137 1.12 19.59 -4.39
C LYS A 137 2.59 20.00 -4.41
N ASN A 138 3.25 19.89 -3.26
CA ASN A 138 4.57 20.47 -3.04
C ASN A 138 5.69 19.44 -2.95
N ASP A 139 5.40 18.15 -3.24
CA ASP A 139 6.43 17.13 -3.28
C ASP A 139 7.57 17.52 -4.22
N SER A 140 8.81 17.31 -3.77
CA SER A 140 10.00 17.70 -4.51
C SER A 140 10.35 16.73 -5.65
N TRP A 141 9.85 15.52 -5.59
CA TRP A 141 10.20 14.46 -6.51
C TRP A 141 9.12 14.20 -7.57
N ARG A 142 7.85 14.03 -7.15
CA ARG A 142 6.70 13.82 -8.03
C ARG A 142 5.52 14.63 -7.55
N LYS A 143 5.13 15.66 -8.30
CA LYS A 143 4.01 16.53 -7.95
C LYS A 143 2.72 16.03 -8.54
N HIS A 144 1.69 15.97 -7.70
CA HIS A 144 0.32 15.87 -8.13
C HIS A 144 -0.25 17.28 -8.32
N TYR A 145 -0.90 17.54 -9.43
CA TYR A 145 -1.45 18.84 -9.73
C TYR A 145 -2.72 18.77 -10.57
N GLN A 146 -3.51 19.86 -10.57
CA GLN A 146 -4.74 20.00 -11.37
C GLN A 146 -5.65 18.79 -11.29
N TRP A 147 -5.94 18.32 -10.07
CA TRP A 147 -6.81 17.18 -9.88
C TRP A 147 -8.26 17.55 -9.64
N LYS A 148 -9.14 16.63 -9.94
CA LYS A 148 -10.57 16.67 -9.67
C LYS A 148 -11.12 15.28 -9.39
N SER A 149 -12.16 15.21 -8.59
CA SER A 149 -13.14 14.14 -8.60
C SER A 149 -14.43 14.64 -9.27
N TYR A 150 -15.17 13.74 -9.86
CA TYR A 150 -16.51 14.03 -10.40
C TYR A 150 -17.62 13.83 -9.35
N GLU A 151 -17.29 13.27 -8.21
CA GLU A 151 -18.24 12.84 -7.17
C GLU A 151 -18.16 13.70 -5.91
N VAL A 152 -16.96 14.16 -5.54
CA VAL A 152 -16.72 14.90 -4.30
C VAL A 152 -15.72 16.04 -4.49
N ASN A 153 -15.76 17.01 -3.59
CA ASN A 153 -14.69 17.99 -3.47
C ASN A 153 -13.53 17.37 -2.66
N ALA A 154 -12.63 16.66 -3.36
CA ALA A 154 -11.51 15.98 -2.75
C ALA A 154 -10.46 16.97 -2.23
N THR A 155 -10.49 17.22 -0.94
CA THR A 155 -9.55 18.08 -0.21
C THR A 155 -9.08 17.40 1.08
N SER A 156 -7.81 17.52 1.39
CA SER A 156 -7.22 16.99 2.61
C SER A 156 -6.35 18.04 3.28
N THR A 157 -6.77 18.50 4.45
CA THR A 157 -6.03 19.49 5.25
C THR A 157 -5.47 18.89 6.54
N SER A 158 -5.75 17.63 6.82
CA SER A 158 -5.27 16.95 8.01
C SER A 158 -3.75 16.82 8.00
N THR A 159 -3.14 17.10 9.14
CA THR A 159 -1.71 16.95 9.36
C THR A 159 -1.38 15.75 10.25
N LYS A 160 -2.38 14.92 10.57
CA LYS A 160 -2.25 13.76 11.48
C LYS A 160 -1.12 12.82 11.06
N TYR A 161 -0.99 12.58 9.76
CA TYR A 161 0.02 11.69 9.18
C TYR A 161 1.17 12.43 8.49
N THR A 162 1.32 13.75 8.67
CA THR A 162 2.50 14.49 8.19
C THR A 162 3.73 14.04 9.00
N ASN A 163 4.83 13.73 8.30
CA ASN A 163 6.05 13.15 8.89
C ASN A 163 5.83 11.80 9.59
N TRP A 164 4.90 11.03 9.10
CA TRP A 164 4.58 9.71 9.62
C TRP A 164 5.65 8.70 9.26
N PHE A 165 6.05 7.85 10.21
CA PHE A 165 7.13 6.88 10.02
C PHE A 165 6.88 5.92 8.85
N VAL A 166 5.62 5.59 8.55
CA VAL A 166 5.23 4.71 7.45
C VAL A 166 5.73 5.22 6.10
N HIS A 167 5.81 6.54 5.91
CA HIS A 167 6.31 7.14 4.66
C HIS A 167 7.79 6.84 4.35
N ASP A 168 8.55 6.45 5.35
CA ASP A 168 9.97 6.08 5.21
C ASP A 168 10.18 4.55 5.05
N VAL A 169 9.10 3.76 5.20
CA VAL A 169 9.16 2.30 5.07
C VAL A 169 9.08 1.89 3.61
N VAL A 170 10.08 1.16 3.14
CA VAL A 170 10.16 0.56 1.80
C VAL A 170 10.35 -0.94 1.96
N SER A 171 9.37 -1.59 2.55
CA SER A 171 9.36 -3.03 2.84
C SER A 171 7.94 -3.49 3.12
N ASP A 172 7.76 -4.80 3.13
CA ASP A 172 6.55 -5.36 3.75
C ASP A 172 6.42 -4.91 5.20
N MET A 173 5.19 -4.64 5.61
CA MET A 173 4.81 -4.38 6.99
C MET A 173 3.91 -5.52 7.49
N TYR A 174 4.20 -6.06 8.66
CA TYR A 174 3.47 -7.19 9.25
C TYR A 174 2.76 -6.78 10.53
N TYR A 175 1.46 -6.99 10.58
CA TYR A 175 0.62 -6.69 11.75
C TYR A 175 0.54 -7.91 12.68
N VAL A 176 0.92 -7.72 13.96
CA VAL A 176 0.75 -8.73 15.00
C VAL A 176 0.38 -8.05 16.32
N ASP A 177 -0.76 -8.40 16.90
CA ASP A 177 -1.23 -7.95 18.22
C ASP A 177 -1.20 -6.43 18.40
N GLY A 178 -1.65 -5.69 17.39
CA GLY A 178 -1.71 -4.22 17.42
C GLY A 178 -0.39 -3.51 17.10
N PHE A 179 0.65 -4.25 16.75
CA PHE A 179 1.94 -3.68 16.33
C PHE A 179 2.22 -3.98 14.86
N TRP A 180 2.88 -3.02 14.22
CA TRP A 180 3.42 -3.14 12.87
C TRP A 180 4.92 -3.39 12.95
N TYR A 181 5.37 -4.48 12.35
CA TYR A 181 6.77 -4.88 12.23
C TYR A 181 7.27 -4.50 10.85
N TYR A 182 8.36 -3.75 10.78
CA TYR A 182 8.89 -3.22 9.52
C TYR A 182 10.41 -3.10 9.54
N TRP A 183 10.99 -3.03 8.35
CA TRP A 183 12.40 -2.68 8.17
C TRP A 183 12.54 -1.20 7.85
N ASP A 184 13.27 -0.49 8.70
CA ASP A 184 13.67 0.88 8.46
C ASP A 184 15.01 0.89 7.69
N ARG A 185 14.97 1.36 6.45
CA ARG A 185 16.15 1.39 5.58
C ARG A 185 17.16 2.45 5.98
N ASN A 186 16.76 3.53 6.66
CA ASN A 186 17.62 4.64 7.02
C ASN A 186 18.54 4.25 8.17
N THR A 187 18.00 3.52 9.14
CA THR A 187 18.73 3.00 10.30
C THR A 187 19.24 1.57 10.09
N ASN A 188 18.77 0.88 9.06
CA ASN A 188 19.00 -0.55 8.81
C ASN A 188 18.63 -1.41 10.03
N THR A 189 17.43 -1.18 10.57
CA THR A 189 16.89 -1.89 11.73
C THR A 189 15.54 -2.54 11.42
N ILE A 190 15.21 -3.61 12.14
CA ILE A 190 13.83 -4.07 12.24
C ILE A 190 13.25 -3.44 13.49
N ASN A 191 12.11 -2.80 13.32
CA ASN A 191 11.39 -2.10 14.36
C ASN A 191 9.96 -2.62 14.47
N ARG A 192 9.31 -2.33 15.60
CA ARG A 192 7.86 -2.35 15.71
C ARG A 192 7.34 -1.03 16.22
N ALA A 193 6.11 -0.69 15.87
CA ALA A 193 5.39 0.47 16.40
C ALA A 193 3.88 0.25 16.29
N ARG A 194 3.09 1.00 17.06
CA ARG A 194 1.68 1.21 16.76
C ARG A 194 1.54 2.01 15.47
N ILE A 195 0.40 1.93 14.82
CA ILE A 195 0.20 2.65 13.55
C ILE A 195 0.35 4.18 13.70
N ASP A 196 0.06 4.74 14.86
CA ASP A 196 0.24 6.16 15.17
C ASP A 196 1.69 6.56 15.48
N GLY A 197 2.64 5.60 15.43
CA GLY A 197 4.04 5.77 15.74
C GLY A 197 4.36 5.66 17.24
N SER A 198 3.37 5.46 18.09
CA SER A 198 3.61 5.22 19.51
C SER A 198 4.23 3.84 19.77
N GLU A 199 4.79 3.65 20.96
CA GLU A 199 5.42 2.41 21.39
C GLU A 199 6.48 1.87 20.42
N MET A 200 7.19 2.77 19.70
CA MET A 200 8.24 2.39 18.75
C MET A 200 9.42 1.74 19.48
N GLU A 201 9.81 0.56 19.00
CA GLU A 201 10.90 -0.23 19.55
C GLU A 201 11.78 -0.81 18.44
N GLN A 202 13.11 -0.65 18.61
CA GLN A 202 14.07 -1.33 17.77
C GLN A 202 14.27 -2.76 18.27
N LEU A 203 14.07 -3.75 17.39
CA LEU A 203 14.14 -5.17 17.70
C LEU A 203 15.46 -5.80 17.24
N VAL A 204 15.91 -5.45 16.03
CA VAL A 204 17.11 -6.03 15.42
C VAL A 204 17.93 -4.93 14.77
N GLN A 205 19.22 -4.88 15.09
CA GLN A 205 20.20 -4.05 14.38
C GLN A 205 20.78 -4.82 13.21
N GLY A 206 20.80 -4.20 12.03
CA GLY A 206 21.48 -4.73 10.86
C GLY A 206 23.01 -4.59 10.97
N GLY A 207 23.70 -5.44 10.21
CA GLY A 207 25.14 -5.40 10.03
C GLY A 207 25.56 -4.55 8.83
N SER A 208 26.63 -4.99 8.15
CA SER A 208 27.13 -4.35 6.92
C SER A 208 26.21 -4.55 5.71
N SER A 209 25.37 -5.59 5.72
CA SER A 209 24.37 -5.85 4.68
C SER A 209 23.00 -5.35 5.12
N LYS A 210 22.14 -5.07 4.12
CA LYS A 210 20.76 -4.66 4.38
C LYS A 210 19.99 -5.81 5.00
N LEU A 211 19.21 -5.51 6.03
CA LEU A 211 18.16 -6.39 6.52
C LEU A 211 17.06 -6.52 5.48
N LYS A 212 16.44 -7.68 5.42
CA LYS A 212 15.24 -7.92 4.61
C LYS A 212 14.23 -8.65 5.47
N LEU A 213 13.09 -8.01 5.68
CA LEU A 213 11.93 -8.66 6.29
C LEU A 213 11.28 -9.58 5.25
N SER A 214 10.98 -10.82 5.60
CA SER A 214 10.54 -11.82 4.63
C SER A 214 9.25 -12.55 5.01
N GLY A 215 8.79 -12.45 6.24
CA GLY A 215 7.55 -13.08 6.64
C GLY A 215 7.18 -12.88 8.10
N GLU A 216 5.92 -13.18 8.39
CA GLU A 216 5.38 -13.34 9.75
C GLU A 216 4.60 -14.66 9.78
N SER A 217 4.80 -15.45 10.79
CA SER A 217 4.02 -16.66 11.03
C SER A 217 4.08 -17.08 12.50
N ALA A 218 2.92 -17.33 13.08
CA ALA A 218 2.78 -17.90 14.43
C ALA A 218 3.60 -17.17 15.50
N GLY A 219 3.57 -15.83 15.51
CA GLY A 219 4.30 -15.01 16.49
C GLY A 219 5.80 -14.94 16.24
N THR A 220 6.22 -15.11 15.00
CA THR A 220 7.63 -15.04 14.61
C THR A 220 7.80 -14.18 13.38
N ILE A 221 8.70 -13.19 13.45
CA ILE A 221 9.14 -12.39 12.30
C ILE A 221 10.37 -13.04 11.68
N THR A 222 10.28 -13.40 10.41
CA THR A 222 11.40 -13.94 9.64
C THR A 222 12.11 -12.83 8.88
N TYR A 223 13.42 -12.80 8.95
CA TYR A 223 14.25 -11.80 8.28
C TYR A 223 15.59 -12.37 7.81
N THR A 224 16.21 -11.70 6.85
CA THR A 224 17.56 -12.06 6.37
C THR A 224 18.56 -11.01 6.86
N LEU A 225 19.62 -11.46 7.51
CA LEU A 225 20.77 -10.67 7.92
C LEU A 225 22.04 -11.28 7.32
N ASP A 226 22.78 -10.51 6.53
CA ASP A 226 24.03 -10.93 5.86
C ASP A 226 23.84 -12.23 5.03
N GLY A 227 22.69 -12.36 4.36
CA GLY A 227 22.33 -13.51 3.52
C GLY A 227 21.86 -14.74 4.30
N ILE A 228 21.78 -14.67 5.62
CA ILE A 228 21.33 -15.77 6.49
C ILE A 228 19.92 -15.46 6.99
N GLU A 229 19.01 -16.40 6.79
CA GLU A 229 17.66 -16.31 7.34
C GLU A 229 17.67 -16.51 8.86
N LYS A 230 16.97 -15.65 9.57
CA LYS A 230 16.84 -15.62 11.03
C LYS A 230 15.40 -15.36 11.43
N ASN A 231 15.09 -15.65 12.68
CA ASN A 231 13.79 -15.44 13.27
C ASN A 231 13.88 -14.58 14.53
N TYR A 232 12.92 -13.66 14.67
CA TYR A 232 12.66 -12.93 15.89
C TYR A 232 11.33 -13.41 16.46
N THR A 233 11.33 -13.97 17.66
CA THR A 233 10.10 -14.39 18.35
C THR A 233 9.45 -13.19 19.01
N ILE A 234 8.21 -12.93 18.66
CA ILE A 234 7.37 -11.89 19.28
C ILE A 234 7.08 -12.32 20.73
N LYS A 235 7.32 -11.43 21.66
CA LYS A 235 7.13 -11.68 23.11
C LYS A 235 5.85 -11.05 23.61
#